data_0f4739447c08c5bbe90121f7c09baebb
#
_entry.id   0f4739447c08c5bbe90121f7c09baebb
#
_cell.length_a   1.000
_cell.length_b   1.000
_cell.length_c   1.000
_cell.angle_alpha   90.00
_cell.angle_beta   90.00
_cell.angle_gamma   90.00
#
_symmetry.space_group_name_H-M   'P 1'
#
loop_
_entity.id
_entity.type
_entity.pdbx_description
1 polymer ?
#
loop_
_entity_poly.entity_id
_entity_poly.type
_entity_poly.pdbx_seq_one_letter_code
_entity_poly.pdbx_strand_id
1 'polypeptide(L)'
;MPGYELIDSKEKKALSQIFDQGSIFFAHGFDKIRKKYHVREFEKLCQIYFKSKYCLLVSSGTAAIKIGLKALNVKRGDHVLTQSFNFIATIEAILDLGAIPKIITIDDSLNMCP
;
A
#
# COMPACT_ATOMS: atom_id res chain seq x y z
N MET A 1 7.97 -14.78 -4.96
CA MET A 1 7.78 -13.49 -4.24
C MET A 1 8.86 -13.41 -3.19
N PRO A 2 9.62 -12.31 -3.10
CA PRO A 2 10.55 -12.13 -2.00
C PRO A 2 9.82 -12.14 -0.67
N GLY A 3 10.38 -12.79 0.35
CA GLY A 3 9.82 -12.84 1.71
C GLY A 3 8.98 -14.08 2.04
N TYR A 4 8.65 -14.95 1.08
CA TYR A 4 7.91 -16.19 1.39
C TYR A 4 8.71 -17.13 2.32
N GLU A 5 10.02 -17.07 2.22
CA GLU A 5 10.97 -17.81 3.05
C GLU A 5 10.95 -17.39 4.53
N LEU A 6 10.37 -16.24 4.84
CA LEU A 6 10.21 -15.73 6.20
C LEU A 6 8.90 -16.16 6.86
N ILE A 7 8.00 -16.79 6.09
CA ILE A 7 6.71 -17.27 6.59
C ILE A 7 6.92 -18.61 7.30
N ASP A 8 6.61 -18.66 8.59
CA ASP A 8 6.83 -19.82 9.42
C ASP A 8 5.63 -20.18 10.34
N SER A 9 5.91 -20.88 11.41
CA SER A 9 4.92 -21.30 12.40
C SER A 9 4.24 -20.13 13.13
N LYS A 10 4.85 -18.95 13.16
CA LYS A 10 4.29 -17.76 13.84
C LYS A 10 3.12 -17.20 13.06
N GLU A 11 3.25 -17.09 11.73
CA GLU A 11 2.17 -16.66 10.84
C GLU A 11 1.02 -17.66 10.85
N LYS A 12 1.34 -18.97 10.79
CA LYS A 12 0.34 -20.04 10.92
C LYS A 12 -0.44 -19.93 12.21
N LYS A 13 0.24 -19.72 13.35
CA LYS A 13 -0.40 -19.54 14.65
C LYS A 13 -1.27 -18.27 14.70
N ALA A 14 -0.77 -17.16 14.15
CA ALA A 14 -1.52 -15.90 14.09
C ALA A 14 -2.81 -16.05 13.26
N LEU A 15 -2.76 -16.74 12.13
CA LEU A 15 -3.93 -17.05 11.32
C LEU A 15 -4.94 -17.94 12.07
N SER A 16 -4.48 -19.00 12.71
CA SER A 16 -5.34 -19.89 13.53
C SER A 16 -6.09 -19.10 14.61
N GLN A 17 -5.41 -18.17 15.28
CA GLN A 17 -6.04 -17.33 16.29
C GLN A 17 -7.17 -16.45 15.75
N ILE A 18 -7.10 -16.02 14.48
CA ILE A 18 -8.20 -15.25 13.84
C ILE A 18 -9.43 -16.14 13.68
N PHE A 19 -9.25 -17.39 13.26
CA PHE A 19 -10.34 -18.36 13.15
C PHE A 19 -10.98 -18.67 14.51
N ASP A 20 -10.16 -18.89 15.53
CA ASP A 20 -10.60 -19.18 16.91
C ASP A 20 -11.39 -18.01 17.53
N GLN A 21 -11.13 -16.77 17.08
CA GLN A 21 -11.81 -15.55 17.52
C GLN A 21 -13.05 -15.16 16.69
N GLY A 22 -13.64 -16.10 15.95
CA GLY A 22 -14.86 -15.88 15.18
C GLY A 22 -14.68 -15.48 13.74
N SER A 23 -13.50 -15.73 13.16
CA SER A 23 -13.23 -15.59 11.72
C SER A 23 -13.53 -14.19 11.13
N ILE A 24 -13.26 -13.13 11.90
CA ILE A 24 -13.48 -11.76 11.44
C ILE A 24 -12.19 -11.23 10.81
N PHE A 25 -12.17 -11.15 9.47
CA PHE A 25 -11.00 -10.77 8.69
C PHE A 25 -10.93 -9.28 8.32
N PHE A 26 -11.94 -8.49 8.64
CA PHE A 26 -11.97 -7.07 8.30
C PHE A 26 -10.88 -6.28 9.07
N ALA A 27 -10.28 -5.31 8.41
CA ALA A 27 -9.29 -4.43 9.03
C ALA A 27 -9.90 -3.52 10.10
N HIS A 28 -11.17 -3.14 9.93
CA HIS A 28 -11.89 -2.20 10.79
C HIS A 28 -13.30 -2.70 11.10
N GLY A 29 -13.92 -2.14 12.11
CA GLY A 29 -15.27 -2.49 12.55
C GLY A 29 -15.32 -3.68 13.51
N PHE A 30 -16.52 -4.00 13.94
CA PHE A 30 -16.80 -5.11 14.88
C PHE A 30 -16.13 -4.96 16.26
N ASP A 31 -15.93 -3.74 16.75
CA ASP A 31 -15.22 -3.44 18.00
C ASP A 31 -15.84 -4.09 19.24
N LYS A 32 -17.15 -4.43 19.21
CA LYS A 32 -17.84 -5.12 20.31
C LYS A 32 -17.47 -6.59 20.44
N ILE A 33 -17.08 -7.24 19.35
CA ILE A 33 -16.81 -8.69 19.31
C ILE A 33 -15.38 -9.05 18.98
N ARG A 34 -14.58 -8.07 18.56
CA ARG A 34 -13.19 -8.25 18.17
C ARG A 34 -12.25 -7.47 19.07
N LYS A 35 -11.27 -8.14 19.64
CA LYS A 35 -10.29 -7.55 20.56
C LYS A 35 -8.95 -7.19 19.91
N LYS A 36 -8.60 -7.86 18.82
CA LYS A 36 -7.29 -7.70 18.19
C LYS A 36 -7.41 -7.32 16.72
N TYR A 37 -6.65 -6.32 16.29
CA TYR A 37 -6.67 -5.74 14.94
C TYR A 37 -5.25 -5.70 14.38
N HIS A 38 -4.79 -6.80 13.82
CA HIS A 38 -3.41 -6.94 13.30
C HIS A 38 -3.03 -5.84 12.30
N VAL A 39 -3.94 -5.45 11.42
CA VAL A 39 -3.70 -4.37 10.44
C VAL A 39 -3.46 -3.04 11.16
N ARG A 40 -4.33 -2.66 12.10
CA ARG A 40 -4.17 -1.41 12.88
C ARG A 40 -2.90 -1.41 13.74
N GLU A 41 -2.55 -2.55 14.31
CA GLU A 41 -1.31 -2.72 15.07
C GLU A 41 -0.09 -2.50 14.18
N PHE A 42 -0.10 -3.06 12.97
CA PHE A 42 0.97 -2.89 12.01
C PHE A 42 1.04 -1.45 11.47
N GLU A 43 -0.09 -0.81 11.19
CA GLU A 43 -0.13 0.62 10.83
C GLU A 43 0.55 1.50 11.89
N LYS A 44 0.31 1.24 13.18
CA LYS A 44 0.98 1.94 14.28
C LYS A 44 2.49 1.70 14.31
N LEU A 45 2.92 0.46 14.10
CA LEU A 45 4.35 0.13 14.02
C LEU A 45 5.01 0.85 12.84
N CYS A 46 4.37 0.90 11.67
CA CYS A 46 4.84 1.66 10.51
C CYS A 46 4.93 3.16 10.82
N GLN A 47 3.93 3.75 11.49
CA GLN A 47 3.98 5.16 11.90
C GLN A 47 5.20 5.45 12.76
N ILE A 48 5.51 4.58 13.72
CA ILE A 48 6.68 4.73 14.61
C ILE A 48 7.97 4.58 13.79
N TYR A 49 8.08 3.53 12.99
CA TYR A 49 9.28 3.21 12.23
C TYR A 49 9.63 4.31 11.22
N PHE A 50 8.64 4.77 10.44
CA PHE A 50 8.82 5.80 9.41
C PHE A 50 8.68 7.23 9.96
N LYS A 51 8.42 7.40 11.27
CA LYS A 51 8.17 8.71 11.90
C LYS A 51 7.07 9.49 11.19
N SER A 52 6.05 8.81 10.69
CA SER A 52 4.93 9.39 9.97
C SER A 52 3.73 9.61 10.90
N LYS A 53 2.98 10.70 10.67
CA LYS A 53 1.77 10.99 11.45
C LYS A 53 0.64 10.01 11.14
N TYR A 54 0.58 9.54 9.91
CA TYR A 54 -0.47 8.64 9.42
C TYR A 54 0.15 7.48 8.66
N CYS A 55 -0.51 6.33 8.73
CA CYS A 55 -0.22 5.17 7.91
C CYS A 55 -1.54 4.46 7.61
N LEU A 56 -1.74 4.06 6.37
CA LEU A 56 -2.87 3.28 5.93
C LEU A 56 -2.36 2.09 5.13
N LEU A 57 -2.69 0.90 5.56
CA LEU A 57 -2.44 -0.32 4.79
C LEU A 57 -3.56 -0.56 3.79
N VAL A 58 -3.17 -0.92 2.59
CA VAL A 58 -4.06 -1.22 1.47
C VAL A 58 -3.73 -2.58 0.87
N SER A 59 -4.60 -3.09 0.01
CA SER A 59 -4.53 -4.44 -0.53
C SER A 59 -3.39 -4.67 -1.54
N SER A 60 -2.83 -3.61 -2.12
CA SER A 60 -1.75 -3.71 -3.12
C SER A 60 -0.98 -2.41 -3.27
N GLY A 61 0.23 -2.49 -3.86
CA GLY A 61 1.02 -1.30 -4.22
C GLY A 61 0.30 -0.40 -5.23
N THR A 62 -0.42 -0.98 -6.19
CA THR A 62 -1.25 -0.21 -7.14
C THR A 62 -2.31 0.61 -6.43
N ALA A 63 -3.01 0.01 -5.47
CA ALA A 63 -3.99 0.71 -4.65
C ALA A 63 -3.33 1.83 -3.82
N ALA A 64 -2.12 1.58 -3.29
CA ALA A 64 -1.38 2.59 -2.53
C ALA A 64 -1.04 3.82 -3.39
N ILE A 65 -0.53 3.62 -4.61
CA ILE A 65 -0.21 4.71 -5.54
C ILE A 65 -1.48 5.51 -5.87
N LYS A 66 -2.56 4.83 -6.25
CA LYS A 66 -3.83 5.46 -6.60
C LYS A 66 -4.41 6.29 -5.45
N ILE A 67 -4.43 5.74 -4.24
CA ILE A 67 -4.92 6.42 -3.05
C ILE A 67 -4.00 7.60 -2.69
N GLY A 68 -2.68 7.44 -2.80
CA GLY A 68 -1.71 8.50 -2.56
C GLY A 68 -1.90 9.68 -3.51
N LEU A 69 -2.01 9.43 -4.81
CA LEU A 69 -2.28 10.47 -5.82
C LEU A 69 -3.62 11.19 -5.55
N LYS A 70 -4.65 10.41 -5.18
CA LYS A 70 -5.95 10.98 -4.84
C LYS A 70 -5.89 11.83 -3.56
N ALA A 71 -5.13 11.42 -2.56
CA ALA A 71 -4.91 12.19 -1.34
C ALA A 71 -4.15 13.50 -1.59
N LEU A 72 -3.28 13.53 -2.60
CA LEU A 72 -2.63 14.73 -3.11
C LEU A 72 -3.54 15.59 -4.01
N ASN A 73 -4.82 15.20 -4.13
CA ASN A 73 -5.82 15.92 -4.91
C ASN A 73 -5.56 15.95 -6.42
N VAL A 74 -4.84 14.93 -6.93
CA VAL A 74 -4.66 14.74 -8.37
C VAL A 74 -6.00 14.49 -9.04
N LYS A 75 -6.29 15.21 -10.12
CA LYS A 75 -7.57 15.24 -10.84
C LYS A 75 -7.39 14.90 -12.32
N ARG A 76 -8.51 14.70 -12.96
CA ARG A 76 -8.57 14.53 -14.40
C ARG A 76 -7.90 15.70 -15.12
N GLY A 77 -6.99 15.36 -16.05
CA GLY A 77 -6.23 16.32 -16.82
C GLY A 77 -4.92 16.81 -16.20
N ASP A 78 -4.68 16.53 -14.93
CA ASP A 78 -3.40 16.83 -14.28
C ASP A 78 -2.27 15.99 -14.89
N HIS A 79 -1.08 16.56 -15.00
CA HIS A 79 0.11 15.85 -15.46
C HIS A 79 0.86 15.27 -14.26
N VAL A 80 1.15 13.97 -14.31
CA VAL A 80 1.94 13.29 -13.29
C VAL A 80 3.21 12.76 -13.91
N LEU A 81 4.34 13.21 -13.40
CA LEU A 81 5.66 12.77 -13.86
C LEU A 81 5.94 11.36 -13.34
N THR A 82 6.43 10.49 -14.22
CA THR A 82 6.84 9.13 -13.85
C THR A 82 8.04 8.70 -14.71
N GLN A 83 8.87 7.85 -14.17
CA GLN A 83 10.05 7.37 -14.89
C GLN A 83 9.68 6.33 -15.96
N SER A 84 10.53 6.21 -16.99
CA SER A 84 10.35 5.25 -18.08
C SER A 84 10.57 3.80 -17.65
N PHE A 85 11.48 3.55 -16.70
CA PHE A 85 11.71 2.25 -16.12
C PHE A 85 10.83 2.07 -14.88
N ASN A 86 9.63 1.52 -15.09
CA ASN A 86 8.63 1.39 -14.04
C ASN A 86 7.72 0.19 -14.28
N PHE A 87 7.12 -0.31 -13.21
CA PHE A 87 6.04 -1.30 -13.33
C PHE A 87 4.75 -0.61 -13.81
N ILE A 88 4.05 -1.26 -14.72
CA ILE A 88 2.87 -0.71 -15.40
C ILE A 88 1.80 -0.16 -14.44
N ALA A 89 1.70 -0.73 -13.24
CA ALA A 89 0.73 -0.30 -12.22
C ALA A 89 0.81 1.19 -11.86
N THR A 90 1.98 1.82 -11.98
CA THR A 90 2.13 3.26 -11.75
C THR A 90 1.38 4.05 -12.83
N ILE A 91 1.54 3.66 -14.09
CA ILE A 91 0.84 4.27 -15.23
C ILE A 91 -0.68 4.06 -15.09
N GLU A 92 -1.10 2.82 -14.79
CA GLU A 92 -2.51 2.49 -14.58
C GLU A 92 -3.15 3.31 -13.47
N ALA A 93 -2.46 3.48 -12.34
CA ALA A 93 -2.95 4.27 -11.22
C ALA A 93 -3.15 5.76 -11.59
N ILE A 94 -2.29 6.33 -12.43
CA ILE A 94 -2.41 7.70 -12.95
C ILE A 94 -3.61 7.81 -13.89
N LEU A 95 -3.71 6.88 -14.86
CA LEU A 95 -4.79 6.87 -15.85
C LEU A 95 -6.17 6.65 -15.20
N ASP A 96 -6.24 5.83 -14.18
CA ASP A 96 -7.48 5.56 -13.42
C ASP A 96 -8.07 6.82 -12.76
N LEU A 97 -7.24 7.80 -12.45
CA LEU A 97 -7.67 9.11 -11.95
C LEU A 97 -8.04 10.09 -13.08
N GLY A 98 -7.90 9.65 -14.33
CA GLY A 98 -8.05 10.53 -15.51
C GLY A 98 -6.91 11.52 -15.67
N ALA A 99 -5.82 11.37 -14.94
CA ALA A 99 -4.61 12.16 -15.06
C ALA A 99 -3.75 11.69 -16.25
N ILE A 100 -2.80 12.50 -16.67
CA ILE A 100 -1.96 12.28 -17.85
C ILE A 100 -0.55 11.93 -17.38
N PRO A 101 -0.08 10.68 -17.60
CA PRO A 101 1.29 10.32 -17.27
C PRO A 101 2.26 11.01 -18.21
N LYS A 102 3.26 11.68 -17.67
CA LYS A 102 4.41 12.24 -18.40
C LYS A 102 5.63 11.41 -18.10
N ILE A 103 6.05 10.62 -19.06
CA ILE A 103 7.19 9.73 -18.93
C ILE A 103 8.47 10.52 -19.10
N ILE A 104 9.36 10.40 -18.13
CA ILE A 104 10.66 11.05 -18.08
C ILE A 104 11.74 9.99 -18.26
N THR A 105 12.83 10.37 -18.94
CA THR A 105 14.02 9.54 -19.11
C THR A 105 14.63 9.18 -17.75
N ILE A 106 15.36 8.10 -17.74
CA ILE A 106 16.16 7.66 -16.59
C ILE A 106 17.64 7.82 -16.91
N ASP A 107 18.44 7.94 -15.88
CA ASP A 107 19.90 7.85 -15.97
C ASP A 107 20.39 6.43 -15.65
N ASP A 108 21.71 6.24 -15.58
CA ASP A 108 22.35 4.95 -15.31
C ASP A 108 22.02 4.39 -13.90
N SER A 109 21.53 5.23 -12.99
CA SER A 109 21.04 4.79 -11.67
C SER A 109 19.62 4.24 -11.70
N LEU A 110 18.96 4.23 -12.87
CA LEU A 110 17.56 3.87 -13.09
C LEU A 110 16.55 4.79 -12.39
N ASN A 111 16.97 5.98 -11.97
CA ASN A 111 16.10 7.02 -11.44
C ASN A 111 15.74 8.06 -12.48
N MET A 112 14.69 8.85 -12.19
CA MET A 112 14.33 9.96 -13.05
C MET A 112 15.51 10.92 -13.20
N CYS A 113 15.88 11.23 -14.45
CA CYS A 113 16.85 12.26 -14.74
C CYS A 113 16.16 13.63 -14.65
N PRO A 114 16.63 14.54 -13.77
CA PRO A 114 16.05 15.87 -13.60
C PRO A 114 16.25 16.77 -14.83
#